data_7e5e0cda36a00a51784dbfab2e1b1ea2
#
_entry.id   7e5e0cda36a00a51784dbfab2e1b1ea2
#
_cell.length_a   1.000
_cell.length_b   1.000
_cell.length_c   1.000
_cell.angle_alpha   90.00
_cell.angle_beta   90.00
_cell.angle_gamma   90.00
#
_symmetry.space_group_name_H-M   'P 1'
#
loop_
_entity.id
_entity.type
_entity.pdbx_description
1 polymer ?
#
loop_
_entity_poly.entity_id
_entity_poly.type
_entity_poly.pdbx_seq_one_letter_code
_entity_poly.pdbx_strand_id
1 'polypeptide(L)'
;MRLARERYAGFVEAHIEQGPDLEDTARKIGVVSGIVGLRGIRFVFRGQQNHAGTTMMARRRDAATALYELAHRVNQEFPRVAAERTVWTMGRLRIEPNATSIVPGYADLDLQFRDAAEAPLDA
;
A
#
# COMPACT_ATOMS: atom_id res chain seq x y z
N MET A 1 8.57 -31.90 -2.19
CA MET A 1 9.88 -32.40 -1.70
C MET A 1 10.23 -31.57 -0.47
N ARG A 2 10.50 -32.18 0.69
CA ARG A 2 10.98 -31.47 1.88
C ARG A 2 12.49 -31.63 1.95
N LEU A 3 13.23 -30.54 2.15
CA LEU A 3 14.65 -30.55 2.37
C LEU A 3 14.93 -31.04 3.81
N ALA A 4 15.84 -31.97 3.95
CA ALA A 4 16.30 -32.44 5.26
C ALA A 4 17.31 -31.41 5.80
N ARG A 5 16.91 -30.63 6.80
CA ARG A 5 17.70 -29.51 7.38
C ARG A 5 19.10 -29.95 7.84
N GLU A 6 19.21 -31.17 8.31
CA GLU A 6 20.48 -31.77 8.86
C GLU A 6 21.56 -31.93 7.79
N ARG A 7 21.20 -31.83 6.51
CA ARG A 7 22.14 -32.00 5.38
C ARG A 7 22.81 -30.69 4.94
N TYR A 8 22.39 -29.55 5.52
CA TYR A 8 22.85 -28.25 5.09
C TYR A 8 23.46 -27.47 6.25
N ALA A 9 24.64 -26.89 6.04
CA ALA A 9 25.30 -26.00 7.01
C ALA A 9 24.60 -24.61 7.06
N GLY A 10 23.92 -24.21 5.98
CA GLY A 10 23.24 -22.93 5.91
C GLY A 10 22.63 -22.71 4.54
N PHE A 11 21.94 -21.61 4.40
CA PHE A 11 21.37 -21.08 3.14
C PHE A 11 21.98 -19.73 2.86
N VAL A 12 22.41 -19.50 1.64
CA VAL A 12 22.94 -18.21 1.17
C VAL A 12 22.21 -17.85 -0.11
N GLU A 13 21.68 -16.65 -0.15
CA GLU A 13 21.01 -16.09 -1.33
C GLU A 13 21.68 -14.77 -1.71
N ALA A 14 22.08 -14.66 -2.97
CA ALA A 14 22.50 -13.41 -3.55
C ALA A 14 21.29 -12.71 -4.16
N HIS A 15 21.00 -11.51 -3.70
CA HIS A 15 19.85 -10.74 -4.13
C HIS A 15 20.27 -9.32 -4.52
N ILE A 16 19.60 -8.71 -5.50
CA ILE A 16 19.76 -7.28 -5.79
C ILE A 16 19.13 -6.48 -4.64
N GLU A 17 19.67 -5.32 -4.33
CA GLU A 17 19.20 -4.48 -3.22
C GLU A 17 17.76 -4.00 -3.42
N GLN A 18 17.37 -3.66 -4.63
CA GLN A 18 16.10 -3.01 -4.98
C GLN A 18 15.90 -1.67 -4.27
N GLY A 19 16.99 -0.97 -4.01
CA GLY A 19 17.06 0.32 -3.35
C GLY A 19 18.37 1.04 -3.65
N PRO A 20 18.56 2.28 -3.20
CA PRO A 20 19.72 3.11 -3.49
C PRO A 20 20.84 3.05 -2.43
N ASP A 21 20.62 2.40 -1.28
CA ASP A 21 21.50 2.54 -0.10
C ASP A 21 22.96 2.13 -0.35
N LEU A 22 23.17 1.06 -1.11
CA LEU A 22 24.51 0.62 -1.46
C LEU A 22 25.19 1.58 -2.45
N GLU A 23 24.45 2.08 -3.43
CA GLU A 23 24.96 3.05 -4.40
C GLU A 23 25.28 4.38 -3.71
N ASP A 24 24.36 4.91 -2.92
CA ASP A 24 24.53 6.18 -2.19
C ASP A 24 25.69 6.15 -1.20
N THR A 25 25.99 4.95 -0.66
CA THR A 25 27.12 4.75 0.27
C THR A 25 28.40 4.23 -0.42
N ALA A 26 28.42 4.13 -1.76
CA ALA A 26 29.50 3.57 -2.55
C ALA A 26 29.95 2.17 -2.13
N ARG A 27 29.01 1.34 -1.66
CA ARG A 27 29.22 -0.06 -1.27
C ARG A 27 28.77 -1.00 -2.38
N LYS A 28 29.52 -2.07 -2.59
CA LYS A 28 29.21 -3.07 -3.62
C LYS A 28 28.40 -4.23 -3.09
N ILE A 29 28.50 -4.52 -1.79
CA ILE A 29 27.87 -5.64 -1.13
C ILE A 29 27.37 -5.18 0.24
N GLY A 30 26.17 -5.62 0.60
CA GLY A 30 25.60 -5.49 1.93
C GLY A 30 25.18 -6.86 2.46
N VAL A 31 25.34 -7.06 3.77
CA VAL A 31 24.79 -8.22 4.46
C VAL A 31 23.45 -7.84 5.06
N VAL A 32 22.39 -8.56 4.67
CA VAL A 32 21.04 -8.33 5.22
C VAL A 32 21.04 -8.74 6.69
N SER A 33 20.76 -7.80 7.58
CA SER A 33 20.68 -8.01 9.03
C SER A 33 19.24 -8.13 9.52
N GLY A 34 18.24 -7.80 8.68
CA GLY A 34 16.82 -7.86 9.01
C GLY A 34 15.95 -7.65 7.80
N ILE A 35 14.68 -7.96 7.93
CA ILE A 35 13.66 -7.73 6.93
C ILE A 35 12.62 -6.77 7.52
N VAL A 36 12.22 -5.78 6.74
CA VAL A 36 11.16 -4.84 7.13
C VAL A 36 9.84 -5.57 7.33
N GLY A 37 9.10 -5.19 8.37
CA GLY A 37 7.73 -5.62 8.56
C GLY A 37 6.81 -5.00 7.50
N LEU A 38 5.73 -5.71 7.17
CA LEU A 38 4.75 -5.28 6.20
C LEU A 38 3.35 -5.45 6.78
N ARG A 39 2.51 -4.41 6.62
CA ARG A 39 1.06 -4.48 6.86
C ARG A 39 0.33 -4.01 5.62
N GLY A 40 -0.87 -4.56 5.43
CA GLY A 40 -1.73 -4.17 4.31
C GLY A 40 -3.19 -4.11 4.77
N ILE A 41 -3.88 -3.07 4.33
CA ILE A 41 -5.31 -2.87 4.62
C ILE A 41 -6.03 -2.65 3.29
N ARG A 42 -7.14 -3.35 3.11
CA ARG A 42 -8.06 -3.08 2.01
C ARG A 42 -9.27 -2.30 2.52
N PHE A 43 -9.48 -1.13 1.93
CA PHE A 43 -10.68 -0.32 2.14
C PHE A 43 -11.65 -0.57 1.00
N VAL A 44 -12.93 -0.78 1.35
CA VAL A 44 -14.01 -0.99 0.38
C VAL A 44 -15.10 0.05 0.61
N PHE A 45 -15.47 0.75 -0.46
CA PHE A 45 -16.50 1.77 -0.48
C PHE A 45 -17.68 1.29 -1.32
N ARG A 46 -18.88 1.46 -0.77
CA ARG A 46 -20.13 1.13 -1.45
C ARG A 46 -20.98 2.37 -1.60
N GLY A 47 -21.26 2.72 -2.82
CA GLY A 47 -22.12 3.83 -3.22
C GLY A 47 -23.33 3.32 -3.98
N GLN A 48 -23.79 4.15 -4.90
CA GLN A 48 -24.92 3.86 -5.79
C GLN A 48 -24.63 4.37 -7.19
N GLN A 49 -24.68 3.50 -8.18
CA GLN A 49 -24.53 3.90 -9.57
C GLN A 49 -25.72 4.75 -10.01
N ASN A 50 -25.42 5.85 -10.64
CA ASN A 50 -26.41 6.78 -11.20
C ASN A 50 -25.82 7.48 -12.43
N HIS A 51 -26.66 8.07 -13.25
CA HIS A 51 -26.24 8.89 -14.37
C HIS A 51 -25.53 10.16 -13.88
N ALA A 52 -24.31 10.41 -14.33
CA ALA A 52 -23.48 11.51 -13.83
C ALA A 52 -24.05 12.90 -14.18
N GLY A 53 -24.73 13.05 -15.31
CA GLY A 53 -25.28 14.33 -15.75
C GLY A 53 -26.61 14.72 -15.12
N THR A 54 -27.40 13.76 -14.65
CA THR A 54 -28.76 14.01 -14.13
C THR A 54 -28.90 13.79 -12.62
N THR A 55 -27.90 13.20 -11.96
CA THR A 55 -27.92 13.01 -10.51
C THR A 55 -27.28 14.21 -9.81
N MET A 56 -28.09 14.99 -9.13
CA MET A 56 -27.63 16.16 -8.38
C MET A 56 -26.63 15.78 -7.30
N MET A 57 -25.61 16.62 -7.05
CA MET A 57 -24.53 16.34 -6.11
C MET A 57 -25.04 15.92 -4.72
N ALA A 58 -26.06 16.57 -4.19
CA ALA A 58 -26.66 16.26 -2.88
C ALA A 58 -27.31 14.86 -2.79
N ARG A 59 -27.57 14.22 -3.93
CA ARG A 59 -28.17 12.87 -3.99
C ARG A 59 -27.16 11.77 -4.29
N ARG A 60 -25.90 12.13 -4.57
CA ARG A 60 -24.87 11.15 -4.93
C ARG A 60 -24.41 10.36 -3.72
N ARG A 61 -24.24 9.06 -3.92
CA ARG A 61 -23.50 8.17 -3.05
C ARG A 61 -22.34 7.60 -3.86
N ASP A 62 -21.32 8.43 -4.03
CA ASP A 62 -20.19 8.19 -4.91
C ASP A 62 -19.07 7.48 -4.13
N ALA A 63 -18.84 6.20 -4.46
CA ALA A 63 -17.80 5.40 -3.82
C ALA A 63 -16.39 5.90 -4.13
N ALA A 64 -16.16 6.47 -5.32
CA ALA A 64 -14.84 6.96 -5.70
C ALA A 64 -14.48 8.25 -4.96
N THR A 65 -15.45 9.15 -4.72
CA THR A 65 -15.20 10.36 -3.92
C THR A 65 -14.73 10.01 -2.51
N ALA A 66 -15.36 9.02 -1.86
CA ALA A 66 -14.95 8.57 -0.53
C ALA A 66 -13.54 7.94 -0.55
N LEU A 67 -13.20 7.18 -1.61
CA LEU A 67 -11.86 6.64 -1.80
C LEU A 67 -10.82 7.75 -1.94
N TYR A 68 -11.09 8.77 -2.76
CA TYR A 68 -10.16 9.90 -2.97
C TYR A 68 -9.94 10.70 -1.69
N GLU A 69 -10.99 10.90 -0.90
CA GLU A 69 -10.89 11.57 0.40
C GLU A 69 -10.00 10.77 1.37
N LEU A 70 -10.21 9.44 1.47
CA LEU A 70 -9.34 8.59 2.30
C LEU A 70 -7.89 8.66 1.82
N ALA A 71 -7.64 8.50 0.52
CA ALA A 71 -6.28 8.53 -0.03
C ALA A 71 -5.60 9.88 0.24
N HIS A 72 -6.33 10.98 0.11
CA HIS A 72 -5.83 12.30 0.45
C HIS A 72 -5.47 12.39 1.95
N ARG A 73 -6.37 11.97 2.84
CA ARG A 73 -6.13 11.98 4.30
C ARG A 73 -4.96 11.11 4.71
N VAL A 74 -4.80 9.93 4.14
CA VAL A 74 -3.63 9.07 4.40
C VAL A 74 -2.34 9.83 4.10
N ASN A 75 -2.24 10.48 2.94
CA ASN A 75 -1.05 11.25 2.57
C ASN A 75 -0.82 12.49 3.46
N GLN A 76 -1.86 13.04 4.09
CA GLN A 76 -1.74 14.17 5.01
C GLN A 76 -1.38 13.75 6.43
N GLU A 77 -1.92 12.62 6.90
CA GLU A 77 -1.83 12.23 8.30
C GLU A 77 -0.68 11.24 8.57
N PHE A 78 -0.37 10.35 7.64
CA PHE A 78 0.71 9.38 7.82
C PHE A 78 2.07 10.01 8.16
N PRO A 79 2.50 11.15 7.55
CA PRO A 79 3.74 11.81 7.95
C PRO A 79 3.82 12.22 9.42
N ARG A 80 2.67 12.33 10.11
CA ARG A 80 2.61 12.74 11.53
C ARG A 80 2.81 11.56 12.48
N VAL A 81 2.50 10.35 12.04
CA VAL A 81 2.57 9.13 12.85
C VAL A 81 3.66 8.18 12.39
N ALA A 82 4.13 8.34 11.16
CA ALA A 82 5.20 7.55 10.57
C ALA A 82 6.54 7.81 11.26
N ALA A 83 7.33 6.76 11.48
CA ALA A 83 8.73 6.89 11.84
C ALA A 83 9.57 7.29 10.62
N GLU A 84 10.83 7.67 10.82
CA GLU A 84 11.73 8.16 9.76
C GLU A 84 11.87 7.17 8.58
N ARG A 85 11.79 5.87 8.86
CA ARG A 85 11.94 4.81 7.86
C ARG A 85 10.63 4.16 7.42
N THR A 86 9.49 4.66 7.91
CA THR A 86 8.18 4.16 7.48
C THR A 86 7.89 4.60 6.06
N VAL A 87 7.54 3.64 5.21
CA VAL A 87 7.09 3.90 3.85
C VAL A 87 5.70 3.33 3.63
N TRP A 88 4.89 3.98 2.80
CA TRP A 88 3.56 3.51 2.43
C TRP A 88 3.27 3.72 0.96
N THR A 89 2.33 2.93 0.46
CA THR A 89 1.84 3.05 -0.91
C THR A 89 0.38 2.64 -1.01
N MET A 90 -0.34 3.33 -1.87
CA MET A 90 -1.69 3.01 -2.31
C MET A 90 -1.64 2.62 -3.79
N GLY A 91 -0.92 1.53 -4.07
CA GLY A 91 -0.54 1.14 -5.44
C GLY A 91 -1.64 0.41 -6.22
N ARG A 92 -2.71 -0.03 -5.55
CA ARG A 92 -3.83 -0.69 -6.20
C ARG A 92 -5.14 -0.03 -5.81
N LEU A 93 -5.90 0.37 -6.81
CA LEU A 93 -7.28 0.79 -6.64
C LEU A 93 -8.17 0.26 -7.78
N ARG A 94 -9.45 0.12 -7.50
CA ARG A 94 -10.48 -0.31 -8.44
C ARG A 94 -11.70 0.56 -8.26
N ILE A 95 -12.30 0.97 -9.35
CA ILE A 95 -13.52 1.77 -9.38
C ILE A 95 -14.47 1.11 -10.37
N GLU A 96 -15.73 0.95 -9.99
CA GLU A 96 -16.77 0.38 -10.85
C GLU A 96 -17.96 1.33 -10.99
N PRO A 97 -18.44 1.47 -12.23
CA PRO A 97 -18.14 0.73 -13.45
C PRO A 97 -16.94 1.28 -14.24
N ASN A 98 -16.19 2.27 -13.72
CA ASN A 98 -15.07 2.91 -14.40
C ASN A 98 -15.47 3.56 -15.74
N ALA A 99 -16.56 4.29 -15.72
CA ALA A 99 -17.13 4.97 -16.87
C ALA A 99 -17.34 6.46 -16.58
N THR A 100 -17.05 7.32 -17.54
CA THR A 100 -17.06 8.79 -17.38
C THR A 100 -18.45 9.39 -17.10
N SER A 101 -19.51 8.70 -17.50
CA SER A 101 -20.89 9.21 -17.39
C SER A 101 -21.70 8.54 -16.28
N ILE A 102 -21.07 7.74 -15.41
CA ILE A 102 -21.75 7.02 -14.33
C ILE A 102 -21.08 7.36 -13.00
N VAL A 103 -21.88 7.69 -11.99
CA VAL A 103 -21.43 7.84 -10.61
C VAL A 103 -21.01 6.45 -10.09
N PRO A 104 -19.78 6.27 -9.59
CA PRO A 104 -19.31 4.96 -9.12
C PRO A 104 -20.09 4.41 -7.94
N GLY A 105 -20.55 3.16 -8.07
CA GLY A 105 -21.24 2.44 -7.00
C GLY A 105 -20.33 1.57 -6.14
N TYR A 106 -19.09 1.37 -6.60
CA TYR A 106 -18.09 0.58 -5.87
C TYR A 106 -16.71 1.16 -6.09
N ALA A 107 -15.90 1.17 -5.03
CA ALA A 107 -14.47 1.43 -5.10
C ALA A 107 -13.73 0.61 -4.03
N ASP A 108 -12.52 0.17 -4.31
CA ASP A 108 -11.61 -0.38 -3.31
C ASP A 108 -10.18 0.13 -3.51
N LEU A 109 -9.44 0.19 -2.40
CA LEU A 109 -8.08 0.68 -2.31
C LEU A 109 -7.28 -0.24 -1.40
N ASP A 110 -6.11 -0.69 -1.85
CA ASP A 110 -5.14 -1.38 -1.02
C ASP A 110 -4.07 -0.37 -0.55
N LEU A 111 -4.01 -0.15 0.77
CA LEU A 111 -2.95 0.57 1.45
C LEU A 111 -1.96 -0.45 2.01
N GLN A 112 -0.69 -0.29 1.68
CA GLN A 112 0.41 -1.07 2.24
C GLN A 112 1.39 -0.12 2.91
N PHE A 113 1.91 -0.51 4.08
CA PHE A 113 2.97 0.23 4.75
C PHE A 113 4.01 -0.73 5.34
N ARG A 114 5.23 -0.23 5.45
CA ARG A 114 6.39 -1.00 5.87
C ARG A 114 7.25 -0.19 6.82
N ASP A 115 7.81 -0.86 7.81
CA ASP A 115 8.82 -0.31 8.71
C ASP A 115 9.79 -1.39 9.18
N ALA A 116 11.00 -0.99 9.56
CA ALA A 116 11.99 -1.88 10.17
C ALA A 116 11.68 -2.18 11.63
N ALA A 117 10.91 -1.32 12.31
CA ALA A 117 10.43 -1.51 13.69
C ALA A 117 8.96 -1.98 13.70
N GLU A 118 8.58 -2.78 14.68
CA GLU A 118 7.19 -3.25 14.80
C GLU A 118 6.25 -2.16 15.34
N ALA A 119 6.72 -1.33 16.26
CA ALA A 119 5.88 -0.34 16.93
C ALA A 119 5.13 0.62 15.98
N PRO A 120 5.72 1.16 14.89
CA PRO A 120 4.97 1.96 13.93
C PRO A 120 3.97 1.18 13.09
N LEU A 121 4.10 -0.16 13.01
CA LEU A 121 3.21 -1.01 12.24
C LEU A 121 1.94 -1.38 12.99
N ASP A 122 1.92 -1.25 14.31
CA ASP A 122 0.81 -1.63 15.19
C ASP A 122 0.08 -0.40 15.75
N ALA A 123 0.52 0.81 15.42
CA ALA A 123 -0.09 2.08 15.78
C ALA A 123 -1.23 2.47 14.83
#